data_9514a213c0c9ccc42074d6fb61cc9618
#
_entry.id   9514a213c0c9ccc42074d6fb61cc9618
#
_cell.length_a   1.000
_cell.length_b   1.000
_cell.length_c   1.000
_cell.angle_alpha   90.00
_cell.angle_beta   90.00
_cell.angle_gamma   90.00
#
_symmetry.space_group_name_H-M   'P 1'
#
loop_
_entity.id
_entity.type
_entity.pdbx_description
1 polymer ?
#
loop_
_entity_poly.entity_id
_entity_poly.type
_entity_poly.pdbx_seq_one_letter_code
_entity_poly.pdbx_strand_id
1 'polypeptide(L)'
;MDLLNGKIDHLHHQIDTLLVAPRLDLLKDSVPTFSVGGDTLRINGNTNDLSAARMFKDLRQMITFFNRNLPSGITPMFSRTFIPNLTTRLISSSLSSSVPSSLDDLPKFEALLKETREFESFLHQISWANETELREWTERAPKVWLSKRKETSLDKARQILSHGASAVKVVERTETQKVKIISSTERRKSLGAPMEDVWNNDSGWGDGDTSADTAATANSLQIDIDDDDASCWGLDEDIDIEDEEQKGDEKPSVPADALTDEDGLDNLDWGEWGDDDPGIEAQEPIIASDIGPTKTPTEYQPAKRPPSSHSKDITLRESYAITSIPDAIMNIIVQVVDEAKRLSAMPPSPVTPAASGMLSIPSLILAAYRALAPISYSTHISSNMHVYNDCVRIAEQLQGLEVAAELTRPNNSWDTDVNLIQSFGKRHYAKEISLQRTILRDSLDGAQGFVSCTNFPRSADCQTAISSVVARIKEIHMSWSQVLSPSVLFQSIGLLLNTVVTKLINDIEDIPDIPAADSEKICAFFEEIAALESLFPDAPGGAGVSTTGFHCKNWLKFRFLQQILDSRIADILYMFREGHLEGFETEELVDLVKALFADNDNRRKCIDEIRSGGH
;
A
#
# COMPACT_ATOMS: atom_id res chain seq x y z
N MET A 1 30.14 45.02 43.41
CA MET A 1 29.83 44.36 42.10
C MET A 1 28.33 44.02 42.01
N ASP A 2 27.76 43.35 43.01
CA ASP A 2 26.37 42.88 42.96
C ASP A 2 25.32 43.97 42.81
N LEU A 3 25.50 45.13 43.45
CA LEU A 3 24.54 46.26 43.33
C LEU A 3 24.59 46.88 41.91
N LEU A 4 25.72 46.84 41.22
CA LEU A 4 25.86 47.32 39.85
C LEU A 4 25.23 46.33 38.89
N ASN A 5 25.48 45.03 39.06
CA ASN A 5 24.82 43.98 38.28
C ASN A 5 23.29 44.04 38.40
N GLY A 6 22.75 44.16 39.61
CA GLY A 6 21.32 44.31 39.79
C GLY A 6 20.68 45.54 39.12
N LYS A 7 21.45 46.66 39.00
CA LYS A 7 20.99 47.84 38.25
C LYS A 7 21.05 47.62 36.73
N ILE A 8 22.05 46.89 36.25
CA ILE A 8 22.19 46.52 34.84
C ILE A 8 21.05 45.59 34.43
N ASP A 9 20.75 44.58 35.26
CA ASP A 9 19.65 43.66 35.02
C ASP A 9 18.32 44.38 35.01
N HIS A 10 18.09 45.32 35.91
CA HIS A 10 16.88 46.12 35.92
C HIS A 10 16.75 46.99 34.66
N LEU A 11 17.83 47.65 34.23
CA LEU A 11 17.89 48.42 32.98
C LEU A 11 17.59 47.53 31.78
N HIS A 12 18.23 46.34 31.72
CA HIS A 12 17.99 45.35 30.71
C HIS A 12 16.50 44.96 30.63
N HIS A 13 15.88 44.64 31.77
CA HIS A 13 14.47 44.25 31.83
C HIS A 13 13.54 45.41 31.36
N GLN A 14 13.84 46.66 31.72
CA GLN A 14 13.10 47.82 31.24
C GLN A 14 13.21 48.00 29.71
N ILE A 15 14.41 47.88 29.16
CA ILE A 15 14.66 48.01 27.72
C ILE A 15 13.93 46.90 26.99
N ASP A 16 14.04 45.64 27.47
CA ASP A 16 13.36 44.49 26.89
C ASP A 16 11.82 44.72 26.87
N THR A 17 11.24 45.06 28.00
CA THR A 17 9.80 45.21 28.14
C THR A 17 9.21 46.40 27.36
N LEU A 18 9.92 47.52 27.34
CA LEU A 18 9.41 48.78 26.76
C LEU A 18 9.78 48.98 25.28
N LEU A 19 10.90 48.39 24.82
CA LEU A 19 11.43 48.65 23.48
C LEU A 19 11.53 47.39 22.63
N VAL A 20 12.15 46.33 23.16
CA VAL A 20 12.45 45.13 22.36
C VAL A 20 11.21 44.27 22.14
N ALA A 21 10.52 43.89 23.23
CA ALA A 21 9.35 43.04 23.15
C ALA A 21 8.23 43.62 22.26
N PRO A 22 7.83 44.90 22.42
CA PRO A 22 6.79 45.48 21.55
C PRO A 22 7.23 45.59 20.08
N ARG A 23 8.53 45.73 19.80
CA ARG A 23 9.05 45.84 18.43
C ARG A 23 9.12 44.48 17.71
N LEU A 24 9.35 43.40 18.45
CA LEU A 24 9.44 42.03 17.92
C LEU A 24 8.09 41.29 17.94
N ASP A 25 7.03 41.89 18.46
CA ASP A 25 5.70 41.28 18.51
C ASP A 25 5.00 41.36 17.16
N LEU A 26 5.16 40.30 16.35
CA LEU A 26 4.56 40.18 15.02
C LEU A 26 3.04 39.89 15.03
N LEU A 27 2.44 39.68 16.21
CA LEU A 27 0.99 39.49 16.33
C LEU A 27 0.22 40.81 16.24
N LYS A 28 0.89 41.95 16.29
CA LYS A 28 0.28 43.29 16.20
C LYS A 28 0.38 43.82 14.77
N ASP A 29 -0.70 44.39 14.29
CA ASP A 29 -0.77 45.04 12.97
C ASP A 29 0.13 46.29 12.88
N SER A 30 0.58 46.81 14.00
CA SER A 30 1.45 47.98 14.07
C SER A 30 2.44 47.86 15.23
N VAL A 31 3.66 48.23 14.98
CA VAL A 31 4.79 48.17 15.94
C VAL A 31 5.41 49.54 16.17
N PRO A 32 6.01 49.79 17.36
CA PRO A 32 6.61 51.06 17.65
C PRO A 32 7.84 51.31 16.79
N THR A 33 8.06 52.59 16.40
CA THR A 33 9.29 53.07 15.72
C THR A 33 10.10 53.91 16.66
N PHE A 34 11.43 53.91 16.45
CA PHE A 34 12.40 54.62 17.27
C PHE A 34 13.02 55.77 16.49
N SER A 35 13.28 56.89 17.21
CA SER A 35 14.15 57.95 16.72
C SER A 35 15.17 58.34 17.78
N VAL A 36 16.35 58.64 17.34
CA VAL A 36 17.48 59.06 18.18
C VAL A 36 17.71 60.56 17.94
N GLY A 37 17.61 61.35 18.98
CA GLY A 37 17.85 62.80 18.96
C GLY A 37 18.82 63.16 20.08
N GLY A 38 20.12 63.34 19.77
CA GLY A 38 21.17 63.58 20.75
C GLY A 38 21.26 62.48 21.80
N ASP A 39 21.03 62.80 23.06
CA ASP A 39 21.12 61.85 24.19
C ASP A 39 19.75 61.23 24.56
N THR A 40 18.79 61.31 23.67
CA THR A 40 17.45 60.74 23.91
C THR A 40 17.01 59.78 22.83
N LEU A 41 16.54 58.60 23.26
CA LEU A 41 15.85 57.66 22.42
C LEU A 41 14.33 57.82 22.65
N ARG A 42 13.57 58.07 21.57
CA ARG A 42 12.13 58.34 21.66
C ARG A 42 11.37 57.29 20.85
N ILE A 43 10.21 56.87 21.37
CA ILE A 43 9.22 56.07 20.64
C ILE A 43 8.36 57.06 19.84
N ASN A 44 8.32 56.93 18.51
CA ASN A 44 7.67 57.89 17.59
C ASN A 44 6.33 57.34 17.06
N GLY A 45 5.51 56.78 17.88
CA GLY A 45 4.27 56.17 17.40
C GLY A 45 4.47 54.83 16.71
N ASN A 46 3.42 54.32 16.09
CA ASN A 46 3.40 52.99 15.49
C ASN A 46 3.54 53.07 13.96
N THR A 47 4.14 52.06 13.38
CA THR A 47 4.21 51.82 11.93
C THR A 47 3.56 50.47 11.58
N ASN A 48 2.96 50.41 10.38
CA ASN A 48 2.45 49.16 9.80
C ASN A 48 3.50 48.46 8.92
N ASP A 49 4.74 49.04 8.83
CA ASP A 49 5.85 48.43 8.14
C ASP A 49 6.51 47.37 9.05
N LEU A 50 6.10 46.12 8.86
CA LEU A 50 6.62 44.96 9.58
C LEU A 50 7.81 44.30 8.85
N SER A 51 8.38 44.96 7.84
CA SER A 51 9.50 44.39 7.07
C SER A 51 10.73 44.13 7.94
N ALA A 52 11.45 43.04 7.61
CA ALA A 52 12.70 42.67 8.27
C ALA A 52 13.73 43.82 8.24
N ALA A 53 13.86 44.50 7.10
CA ALA A 53 14.78 45.63 6.93
C ALA A 53 14.47 46.76 7.92
N ARG A 54 13.19 47.08 8.11
CA ARG A 54 12.76 48.07 9.07
C ARG A 54 13.03 47.64 10.52
N MET A 55 12.74 46.39 10.85
CA MET A 55 13.00 45.82 12.18
C MET A 55 14.50 45.92 12.52
N PHE A 56 15.40 45.43 11.64
CA PHE A 56 16.83 45.48 11.88
C PHE A 56 17.36 46.90 11.90
N LYS A 57 16.81 47.83 11.11
CA LYS A 57 17.16 49.23 11.16
C LYS A 57 16.86 49.84 12.55
N ASP A 58 15.71 49.58 13.09
CA ASP A 58 15.29 50.08 14.42
C ASP A 58 16.17 49.47 15.52
N LEU A 59 16.54 48.19 15.44
CA LEU A 59 17.44 47.53 16.38
C LEU A 59 18.87 48.11 16.29
N ARG A 60 19.38 48.34 15.08
CA ARG A 60 20.71 48.99 14.87
C ARG A 60 20.73 50.40 15.47
N GLN A 61 19.67 51.17 15.29
CA GLN A 61 19.55 52.53 15.89
C GLN A 61 19.58 52.48 17.42
N MET A 62 18.84 51.58 18.01
CA MET A 62 18.76 51.38 19.46
C MET A 62 20.14 50.96 20.03
N ILE A 63 20.79 49.98 19.44
CA ILE A 63 22.10 49.51 19.89
C ILE A 63 23.17 50.59 19.72
N THR A 64 23.16 51.32 18.60
CA THR A 64 24.08 52.42 18.37
C THR A 64 23.92 53.52 19.42
N PHE A 65 22.66 53.83 19.82
CA PHE A 65 22.37 54.77 20.89
C PHE A 65 22.97 54.31 22.21
N PHE A 66 22.79 53.04 22.62
CA PHE A 66 23.38 52.53 23.86
C PHE A 66 24.88 52.46 23.81
N ASN A 67 25.47 52.05 22.70
CA ASN A 67 26.94 52.03 22.55
C ASN A 67 27.59 53.40 22.67
N ARG A 68 26.86 54.45 22.25
CA ARG A 68 27.35 55.83 22.31
C ARG A 68 27.18 56.48 23.67
N ASN A 69 26.08 56.19 24.36
CA ASN A 69 25.68 56.92 25.57
C ASN A 69 25.95 56.18 26.89
N LEU A 70 26.29 54.89 26.82
CA LEU A 70 26.70 54.15 28.03
C LEU A 70 28.17 54.41 28.34
N PRO A 71 28.55 54.56 29.64
CA PRO A 71 29.91 54.66 30.06
C PRO A 71 30.75 53.43 29.62
N SER A 72 31.97 53.67 29.16
CA SER A 72 32.89 52.64 28.61
C SER A 72 33.13 51.45 29.55
N GLY A 73 33.04 51.65 30.88
CA GLY A 73 33.18 50.58 31.88
C GLY A 73 31.92 49.72 32.04
N ILE A 74 30.75 50.20 31.65
CA ILE A 74 29.44 49.51 31.79
C ILE A 74 29.08 48.82 30.48
N THR A 75 29.45 49.39 29.35
CA THR A 75 29.08 48.84 28.02
C THR A 75 29.43 47.36 27.84
N PRO A 76 30.61 46.81 28.24
CA PRO A 76 30.90 45.40 28.08
C PRO A 76 30.08 44.50 29.02
N MET A 77 29.67 44.97 30.18
CA MET A 77 28.84 44.22 31.12
C MET A 77 27.39 44.18 30.63
N PHE A 78 26.88 45.29 30.13
CA PHE A 78 25.54 45.40 29.56
C PHE A 78 25.40 44.54 28.27
N SER A 79 26.39 44.62 27.35
CA SER A 79 26.33 43.87 26.10
C SER A 79 26.32 42.34 26.32
N ARG A 80 27.08 41.85 27.34
CA ARG A 80 27.13 40.41 27.66
C ARG A 80 25.77 39.81 28.09
N THR A 81 24.92 40.60 28.73
CA THR A 81 23.56 40.16 29.15
C THR A 81 22.52 40.52 28.10
N PHE A 82 22.65 41.68 27.46
CA PHE A 82 21.64 42.21 26.55
C PHE A 82 21.62 41.46 25.22
N ILE A 83 22.77 41.18 24.61
CA ILE A 83 22.83 40.59 23.26
C ILE A 83 22.31 39.16 23.25
N PRO A 84 22.68 38.22 24.16
CA PRO A 84 22.11 36.87 24.19
C PRO A 84 20.59 36.86 24.31
N ASN A 85 20.05 37.67 25.22
CA ASN A 85 18.61 37.77 25.39
C ASN A 85 17.91 38.37 24.17
N LEU A 86 18.50 39.37 23.51
CA LEU A 86 17.98 39.94 22.28
C LEU A 86 18.01 38.92 21.13
N THR A 87 19.12 38.20 20.96
CA THR A 87 19.26 37.18 19.89
C THR A 87 18.33 36.03 20.08
N THR A 88 18.23 35.47 21.29
CA THR A 88 17.28 34.40 21.61
C THR A 88 15.82 34.82 21.35
N ARG A 89 15.46 36.03 21.79
CA ARG A 89 14.10 36.57 21.53
C ARG A 89 13.86 36.83 20.05
N LEU A 90 14.84 37.38 19.32
CA LEU A 90 14.76 37.63 17.89
C LEU A 90 14.53 36.30 17.13
N ILE A 91 15.28 35.27 17.48
CA ILE A 91 15.14 33.94 16.86
C ILE A 91 13.77 33.37 17.17
N SER A 92 13.35 33.34 18.44
CA SER A 92 12.11 32.64 18.84
C SER A 92 10.84 33.37 18.37
N SER A 93 10.77 34.70 18.49
CA SER A 93 9.53 35.43 18.22
C SER A 93 9.43 35.95 16.78
N SER A 94 10.55 36.32 16.13
CA SER A 94 10.50 36.96 14.83
C SER A 94 11.03 36.08 13.70
N LEU A 95 12.23 35.53 13.84
CA LEU A 95 12.87 34.79 12.75
C LEU A 95 12.18 33.44 12.50
N SER A 96 11.87 32.68 13.56
CA SER A 96 11.21 31.38 13.43
C SER A 96 9.79 31.49 12.89
N SER A 97 9.04 32.51 13.29
CA SER A 97 7.68 32.76 12.78
C SER A 97 7.65 33.23 11.32
N SER A 98 8.72 33.84 10.85
CA SER A 98 8.87 34.35 9.46
C SER A 98 9.31 33.30 8.45
N VAL A 99 9.54 32.04 8.88
CA VAL A 99 9.89 30.94 7.97
C VAL A 99 8.68 30.59 7.10
N PRO A 100 8.78 30.70 5.75
CA PRO A 100 7.63 30.48 4.89
C PRO A 100 7.29 29.01 4.73
N SER A 101 6.02 28.75 4.50
CA SER A 101 5.50 27.40 4.18
C SER A 101 5.40 27.14 2.66
N SER A 102 5.69 28.14 1.82
CA SER A 102 5.62 28.05 0.35
C SER A 102 6.87 28.59 -0.33
N LEU A 103 7.09 28.19 -1.60
CA LEU A 103 8.15 28.74 -2.43
C LEU A 103 7.92 30.21 -2.84
N ASP A 104 6.67 30.65 -2.92
CA ASP A 104 6.34 32.00 -3.39
C ASP A 104 6.84 33.08 -2.43
N ASP A 105 6.93 32.75 -1.14
CA ASP A 105 7.46 33.66 -0.10
C ASP A 105 8.98 33.50 0.13
N LEU A 106 9.63 32.61 -0.59
CA LEU A 106 11.08 32.36 -0.45
C LEU A 106 11.93 33.63 -0.64
N PRO A 107 11.66 34.52 -1.62
CA PRO A 107 12.43 35.74 -1.78
C PRO A 107 12.39 36.68 -0.55
N LYS A 108 11.26 36.71 0.17
CA LYS A 108 11.14 37.47 1.43
C LYS A 108 12.01 36.87 2.53
N PHE A 109 12.05 35.53 2.58
CA PHE A 109 12.88 34.81 3.53
C PHE A 109 14.35 34.97 3.26
N GLU A 110 14.78 34.96 2.00
CA GLU A 110 16.16 35.24 1.59
C GLU A 110 16.59 36.67 1.97
N ALA A 111 15.71 37.64 1.77
CA ALA A 111 15.95 39.02 2.23
C ALA A 111 16.12 39.08 3.75
N LEU A 112 15.28 38.32 4.51
CA LEU A 112 15.41 38.23 5.97
C LEU A 112 16.76 37.61 6.37
N LEU A 113 17.21 36.53 5.73
CA LEU A 113 18.51 35.91 6.01
C LEU A 113 19.66 36.85 5.73
N LYS A 114 19.57 37.64 4.67
CA LYS A 114 20.55 38.66 4.32
C LYS A 114 20.64 39.73 5.40
N GLU A 115 19.51 40.32 5.78
CA GLU A 115 19.43 41.35 6.84
C GLU A 115 19.95 40.80 8.19
N THR A 116 19.68 39.55 8.52
CA THR A 116 20.16 38.90 9.74
C THR A 116 21.69 38.80 9.75
N ARG A 117 22.32 38.41 8.63
CA ARG A 117 23.78 38.37 8.49
C ARG A 117 24.42 39.77 8.55
N GLU A 118 23.79 40.77 7.95
CA GLU A 118 24.24 42.15 8.02
C GLU A 118 24.13 42.70 9.45
N PHE A 119 23.09 42.30 10.21
CA PHE A 119 22.93 42.67 11.60
C PHE A 119 24.00 42.05 12.50
N GLU A 120 24.31 40.77 12.30
CA GLU A 120 25.41 40.09 12.98
C GLU A 120 26.75 40.77 12.70
N SER A 121 27.04 41.06 11.43
CA SER A 121 28.25 41.79 11.05
C SER A 121 28.37 43.17 11.73
N PHE A 122 27.22 43.87 11.88
CA PHE A 122 27.16 45.12 12.62
C PHE A 122 27.50 44.94 14.11
N LEU A 123 26.98 43.89 14.77
CA LEU A 123 27.29 43.58 16.18
C LEU A 123 28.78 43.28 16.38
N HIS A 124 29.39 42.56 15.45
CA HIS A 124 30.85 42.32 15.45
C HIS A 124 31.68 43.59 15.30
N GLN A 125 31.27 44.52 14.40
CA GLN A 125 31.97 45.79 14.19
C GLN A 125 32.02 46.65 15.44
N ILE A 126 30.96 46.65 16.25
CA ILE A 126 30.88 47.42 17.50
C ILE A 126 31.42 46.66 18.72
N SER A 127 31.97 45.43 18.52
CA SER A 127 32.51 44.55 19.56
C SER A 127 31.47 44.16 20.65
N TRP A 128 30.19 44.06 20.28
CA TRP A 128 29.09 43.62 21.16
C TRP A 128 28.76 42.13 21.01
N ALA A 129 29.18 41.49 19.90
CA ALA A 129 28.93 40.08 19.67
C ALA A 129 30.14 39.22 20.08
N ASN A 130 29.90 38.26 20.95
CA ASN A 130 30.77 37.10 21.20
C ASN A 130 30.11 35.78 20.81
N GLU A 131 28.87 35.83 20.33
CA GLU A 131 28.02 34.67 20.12
C GLU A 131 27.70 34.49 18.64
N THR A 132 27.66 33.26 18.21
CA THR A 132 27.45 32.84 16.80
C THR A 132 25.99 32.42 16.52
N GLU A 133 25.08 32.61 17.48
CA GLU A 133 23.70 32.13 17.40
C GLU A 133 22.96 32.56 16.12
N LEU A 134 23.04 33.82 15.73
CA LEU A 134 22.41 34.33 14.51
C LEU A 134 22.99 33.71 13.24
N ARG A 135 24.31 33.52 13.26
CA ARG A 135 25.03 32.89 12.16
C ARG A 135 24.60 31.42 12.04
N GLU A 136 24.65 30.70 13.15
CA GLU A 136 24.21 29.31 13.19
C GLU A 136 22.76 29.16 12.74
N TRP A 137 21.88 30.07 13.17
CA TRP A 137 20.47 30.05 12.71
C TRP A 137 20.39 30.26 11.18
N THR A 138 21.13 31.21 10.63
CA THR A 138 21.15 31.43 9.17
C THR A 138 21.78 30.29 8.39
N GLU A 139 22.77 29.59 8.94
CA GLU A 139 23.39 28.39 8.35
C GLU A 139 22.44 27.18 8.41
N ARG A 140 21.58 27.09 9.45
CA ARG A 140 20.54 26.08 9.57
C ARG A 140 19.27 26.40 8.79
N ALA A 141 19.18 27.56 8.12
CA ALA A 141 17.98 27.99 7.40
C ALA A 141 17.38 26.92 6.44
N PRO A 142 18.18 26.14 5.66
CA PRO A 142 17.65 25.07 4.82
C PRO A 142 16.90 24.00 5.62
N LYS A 143 17.46 23.59 6.77
CA LYS A 143 16.84 22.56 7.64
C LYS A 143 15.55 23.10 8.29
N VAL A 144 15.57 24.34 8.78
CA VAL A 144 14.41 24.99 9.40
C VAL A 144 13.26 25.13 8.40
N TRP A 145 13.57 25.59 7.19
CA TRP A 145 12.58 25.68 6.11
C TRP A 145 12.02 24.32 5.72
N LEU A 146 12.88 23.31 5.57
CA LEU A 146 12.47 21.94 5.25
C LEU A 146 11.56 21.35 6.35
N SER A 147 11.91 21.56 7.63
CA SER A 147 11.05 21.13 8.75
C SER A 147 9.67 21.75 8.69
N LYS A 148 9.59 23.06 8.44
CA LYS A 148 8.30 23.76 8.31
C LYS A 148 7.49 23.25 7.12
N ARG A 149 8.18 22.94 6.01
CA ARG A 149 7.54 22.38 4.83
C ARG A 149 7.00 20.96 5.07
N LYS A 150 7.77 20.12 5.79
CA LYS A 150 7.34 18.78 6.24
C LYS A 150 6.09 18.90 7.11
N GLU A 151 6.11 19.71 8.15
CA GLU A 151 4.99 19.96 9.05
C GLU A 151 3.73 20.36 8.28
N THR A 152 3.83 21.39 7.45
CA THR A 152 2.69 21.88 6.64
C THR A 152 2.11 20.81 5.71
N SER A 153 2.96 19.98 5.10
CA SER A 153 2.51 18.91 4.19
C SER A 153 1.83 17.78 4.97
N LEU A 154 2.37 17.40 6.12
CA LEU A 154 1.77 16.39 6.99
C LEU A 154 0.45 16.87 7.60
N ASP A 155 0.34 18.13 7.98
CA ASP A 155 -0.92 18.68 8.50
C ASP A 155 -2.01 18.69 7.45
N LYS A 156 -1.70 19.04 6.20
CA LYS A 156 -2.63 18.91 5.07
C LYS A 156 -3.09 17.45 4.89
N ALA A 157 -2.15 16.51 4.94
CA ALA A 157 -2.48 15.08 4.82
C ALA A 157 -3.36 14.60 5.99
N ARG A 158 -3.02 14.97 7.23
CA ARG A 158 -3.86 14.69 8.41
C ARG A 158 -5.26 15.29 8.30
N GLN A 159 -5.36 16.50 7.80
CA GLN A 159 -6.66 17.15 7.58
C GLN A 159 -7.51 16.39 6.58
N ILE A 160 -6.95 15.96 5.43
CA ILE A 160 -7.65 15.12 4.45
C ILE A 160 -8.15 13.83 5.10
N LEU A 161 -7.27 13.14 5.82
CA LEU A 161 -7.58 11.86 6.48
C LEU A 161 -8.60 12.01 7.62
N SER A 162 -8.59 13.14 8.34
CA SER A 162 -9.56 13.42 9.42
C SER A 162 -10.98 13.69 8.90
N HIS A 163 -11.12 14.22 7.68
CA HIS A 163 -12.43 14.40 7.05
C HIS A 163 -13.04 13.06 6.58
N GLY A 164 -12.24 12.00 6.53
CA GLY A 164 -12.65 10.67 6.11
C GLY A 164 -12.93 10.55 4.61
N ALA A 165 -13.30 9.34 4.21
CA ALA A 165 -13.63 9.01 2.83
C ALA A 165 -15.06 9.46 2.52
N SER A 166 -15.26 10.71 2.11
CA SER A 166 -16.60 11.33 1.99
C SER A 166 -17.27 11.11 0.63
N ALA A 167 -16.50 10.93 -0.44
CA ALA A 167 -17.02 10.77 -1.79
C ALA A 167 -16.35 9.58 -2.49
N VAL A 168 -17.16 8.80 -3.20
CA VAL A 168 -16.70 7.65 -3.99
C VAL A 168 -16.84 7.99 -5.46
N LYS A 169 -15.83 7.68 -6.26
CA LYS A 169 -15.84 7.81 -7.72
C LYS A 169 -15.34 6.54 -8.38
N VAL A 170 -15.82 6.27 -9.58
CA VAL A 170 -15.37 5.14 -10.40
C VAL A 170 -14.19 5.59 -11.26
N VAL A 171 -13.15 4.78 -11.31
CA VAL A 171 -11.97 4.96 -12.16
C VAL A 171 -11.75 3.73 -13.03
N GLU A 172 -11.13 3.93 -14.19
CA GLU A 172 -10.76 2.84 -15.09
C GLU A 172 -9.29 2.48 -14.90
N ARG A 173 -9.02 1.17 -14.91
CA ARG A 173 -7.68 0.59 -14.97
C ARG A 173 -7.51 -0.10 -16.31
N THR A 174 -6.39 0.12 -16.94
CA THR A 174 -6.00 -0.58 -18.16
C THR A 174 -4.80 -1.46 -17.84
N GLU A 175 -4.98 -2.75 -17.90
CA GLU A 175 -3.91 -3.73 -17.69
C GLU A 175 -3.58 -4.41 -19.01
N THR A 176 -2.29 -4.49 -19.33
CA THR A 176 -1.82 -5.16 -20.56
C THR A 176 -1.15 -6.46 -20.18
N GLN A 177 -1.81 -7.57 -20.47
CA GLN A 177 -1.28 -8.91 -20.20
C GLN A 177 -0.71 -9.53 -21.48
N LYS A 178 0.51 -10.05 -21.41
CA LYS A 178 1.15 -10.77 -22.53
C LYS A 178 0.78 -12.24 -22.47
N VAL A 179 -0.11 -12.66 -23.36
CA VAL A 179 -0.49 -14.08 -23.47
C VAL A 179 0.37 -14.75 -24.54
N LYS A 180 1.08 -15.80 -24.16
CA LYS A 180 1.78 -16.69 -25.10
C LYS A 180 0.78 -17.64 -25.73
N ILE A 181 0.55 -17.50 -27.05
CA ILE A 181 -0.28 -18.44 -27.79
C ILE A 181 0.58 -19.68 -28.09
N ILE A 182 0.34 -20.75 -27.38
CA ILE A 182 0.94 -22.07 -27.70
C ILE A 182 0.11 -22.65 -28.85
N SER A 183 0.71 -22.75 -30.03
CA SER A 183 0.05 -23.35 -31.19
C SER A 183 -0.20 -24.85 -30.94
N SER A 184 -1.37 -25.33 -31.34
CA SER A 184 -1.83 -26.72 -31.17
C SER A 184 -0.88 -27.81 -31.74
N THR A 185 0.15 -27.38 -32.47
CA THR A 185 1.19 -28.26 -33.02
C THR A 185 2.30 -28.63 -31.99
N GLU A 186 2.46 -27.83 -30.93
CA GLU A 186 3.45 -28.13 -29.88
C GLU A 186 2.90 -29.06 -28.78
N ARG A 187 1.59 -29.07 -28.60
CA ARG A 187 0.90 -29.93 -27.61
C ARG A 187 1.02 -31.42 -27.94
N ARG A 188 1.18 -31.77 -29.23
CA ARG A 188 1.41 -33.17 -29.67
C ARG A 188 2.84 -33.68 -29.42
N LYS A 189 3.80 -32.80 -29.08
CA LYS A 189 5.18 -33.18 -28.83
C LYS A 189 5.56 -33.35 -27.36
N SER A 190 4.72 -32.87 -26.44
CA SER A 190 5.00 -32.99 -25.00
C SER A 190 4.35 -34.21 -24.35
N LEU A 191 3.37 -34.84 -25.00
CA LEU A 191 2.86 -36.15 -24.60
C LEU A 191 3.64 -37.17 -25.38
N GLY A 192 4.59 -37.84 -24.72
CA GLY A 192 5.43 -38.89 -25.26
C GLY A 192 4.58 -40.00 -25.87
N ALA A 193 4.60 -40.10 -27.19
CA ALA A 193 4.02 -41.22 -27.89
C ALA A 193 4.98 -42.41 -27.87
N PRO A 194 4.53 -43.60 -27.52
CA PRO A 194 5.22 -44.82 -27.96
C PRO A 194 4.92 -45.07 -29.44
N MET A 195 5.95 -45.44 -30.13
CA MET A 195 6.00 -45.84 -31.51
C MET A 195 5.28 -47.21 -31.71
N GLU A 196 4.92 -47.41 -33.00
CA GLU A 196 4.62 -48.68 -33.71
C GLU A 196 3.15 -48.89 -34.05
N ASP A 197 2.74 -49.39 -35.17
CA ASP A 197 3.27 -49.68 -36.52
C ASP A 197 2.05 -49.91 -37.44
N VAL A 198 2.20 -49.48 -38.70
CA VAL A 198 1.77 -50.13 -39.95
C VAL A 198 0.54 -51.04 -39.88
N TRP A 199 -0.50 -50.71 -40.62
CA TRP A 199 -1.08 -51.57 -41.66
C TRP A 199 -1.91 -50.78 -42.67
N ASN A 200 -1.36 -50.77 -43.86
CA ASN A 200 -2.00 -50.49 -45.13
C ASN A 200 -3.21 -51.40 -45.33
N ASN A 201 -4.34 -50.92 -45.75
CA ASN A 201 -5.07 -51.58 -46.83
C ASN A 201 -6.07 -50.66 -47.53
N ASP A 202 -5.92 -50.66 -48.79
CA ASP A 202 -6.64 -50.17 -49.93
C ASP A 202 -8.06 -50.74 -50.05
N SER A 203 -8.97 -49.92 -50.56
CA SER A 203 -10.10 -50.14 -51.48
C SER A 203 -11.29 -49.28 -51.07
N GLY A 204 -11.64 -48.23 -51.75
CA GLY A 204 -12.24 -48.23 -53.08
C GLY A 204 -13.76 -48.01 -53.00
N TRP A 205 -14.23 -46.99 -53.77
CA TRP A 205 -15.57 -46.71 -54.29
C TRP A 205 -16.57 -45.97 -53.37
N GLY A 206 -16.93 -44.78 -53.73
CA GLY A 206 -18.10 -44.39 -54.52
C GLY A 206 -18.68 -43.09 -54.07
N ASP A 207 -18.63 -42.15 -54.96
CA ASP A 207 -19.58 -41.17 -55.44
C ASP A 207 -20.76 -40.73 -54.54
N GLY A 208 -20.98 -39.37 -54.45
CA GLY A 208 -22.30 -38.82 -54.16
C GLY A 208 -22.35 -37.53 -53.38
N ASP A 209 -22.08 -36.42 -54.03
CA ASP A 209 -22.84 -35.18 -54.12
C ASP A 209 -23.43 -34.50 -52.87
N THR A 210 -23.04 -33.19 -52.73
CA THR A 210 -23.75 -32.02 -52.24
C THR A 210 -24.22 -31.98 -50.78
N SER A 211 -23.61 -31.13 -49.99
CA SER A 211 -24.15 -29.79 -49.59
C SER A 211 -23.26 -29.18 -48.49
N ALA A 212 -23.04 -27.88 -48.65
CA ALA A 212 -22.32 -27.03 -47.75
C ALA A 212 -22.97 -27.00 -46.38
N ASP A 213 -22.18 -27.29 -45.32
CA ASP A 213 -22.43 -26.77 -44.00
C ASP A 213 -21.11 -26.42 -43.34
N THR A 214 -20.97 -25.13 -43.12
CA THR A 214 -19.87 -24.48 -42.43
C THR A 214 -19.91 -24.88 -40.95
N ALA A 215 -19.18 -25.94 -40.58
CA ALA A 215 -18.87 -26.22 -39.19
C ALA A 215 -17.75 -25.26 -38.76
N ALA A 216 -18.14 -24.21 -38.05
CA ALA A 216 -17.23 -23.36 -37.28
C ALA A 216 -16.52 -24.22 -36.23
N THR A 217 -15.23 -24.47 -36.46
CA THR A 217 -14.34 -25.07 -35.47
C THR A 217 -14.23 -24.10 -34.29
N ALA A 218 -14.89 -24.42 -33.20
CA ALA A 218 -14.73 -23.75 -31.93
C ALA A 218 -13.28 -24.01 -31.44
N ASN A 219 -12.42 -23.03 -31.63
CA ASN A 219 -11.13 -22.97 -30.96
C ASN A 219 -11.39 -22.68 -29.48
N SER A 220 -11.37 -23.69 -28.64
CA SER A 220 -11.31 -23.50 -27.20
C SER A 220 -9.96 -22.85 -26.86
N LEU A 221 -9.97 -21.57 -26.60
CA LEU A 221 -8.87 -20.84 -25.99
C LEU A 221 -8.78 -21.29 -24.54
N GLN A 222 -7.94 -22.26 -24.25
CA GLN A 222 -7.54 -22.57 -22.90
C GLN A 222 -6.46 -21.56 -22.53
N ILE A 223 -6.81 -20.62 -21.70
CA ILE A 223 -5.91 -19.64 -21.11
C ILE A 223 -5.18 -20.38 -19.99
N ASP A 224 -3.95 -20.79 -20.25
CA ASP A 224 -3.03 -21.16 -19.17
C ASP A 224 -2.67 -19.83 -18.47
N ILE A 225 -3.37 -19.52 -17.41
CA ILE A 225 -2.94 -18.50 -16.43
C ILE A 225 -1.78 -19.18 -15.73
N ASP A 226 -0.57 -18.62 -15.89
CA ASP A 226 0.58 -19.06 -15.12
C ASP A 226 0.18 -19.03 -13.65
N ASP A 227 0.21 -20.17 -12.96
CA ASP A 227 -0.11 -20.35 -11.54
C ASP A 227 0.76 -19.46 -10.62
N ASP A 228 1.85 -18.92 -11.14
CA ASP A 228 2.73 -17.96 -10.45
C ASP A 228 2.06 -16.61 -10.14
N ASP A 229 1.02 -16.20 -10.87
CA ASP A 229 0.35 -14.92 -10.61
C ASP A 229 -0.73 -15.02 -9.49
N ALA A 230 -1.30 -16.20 -9.26
CA ALA A 230 -2.20 -16.44 -8.14
C ALA A 230 -1.42 -16.56 -6.81
N SER A 231 -0.23 -17.16 -6.83
CA SER A 231 0.67 -17.27 -5.68
C SER A 231 1.29 -15.90 -5.30
N CYS A 232 1.37 -14.96 -6.24
CA CYS A 232 1.83 -13.59 -5.99
C CYS A 232 0.94 -12.83 -5.01
N TRP A 233 -0.30 -13.28 -4.76
CA TRP A 233 -1.21 -12.69 -3.79
C TRP A 233 -1.04 -13.22 -2.36
N GLY A 234 -0.24 -14.31 -2.17
CA GLY A 234 0.06 -14.88 -0.85
C GLY A 234 -1.19 -15.37 -0.09
N LEU A 235 -2.23 -15.80 -0.83
CA LEU A 235 -3.51 -16.22 -0.25
C LEU A 235 -3.64 -17.75 -0.15
N ASP A 236 -2.68 -18.51 -0.69
CA ASP A 236 -2.68 -19.98 -0.66
C ASP A 236 -1.99 -20.58 0.58
N GLU A 237 -1.27 -19.77 1.36
CA GLU A 237 -0.77 -20.21 2.65
C GLU A 237 -1.83 -19.88 3.71
N ASP A 238 -2.27 -20.90 4.44
CA ASP A 238 -3.01 -20.74 5.70
C ASP A 238 -2.16 -19.85 6.61
N ILE A 239 -2.51 -18.55 6.64
CA ILE A 239 -1.92 -17.64 7.62
C ILE A 239 -2.58 -18.03 8.94
N ASP A 240 -1.96 -18.95 9.65
CA ASP A 240 -2.17 -19.12 11.08
C ASP A 240 -1.79 -17.79 11.75
N ILE A 241 -2.77 -16.95 11.94
CA ILE A 241 -2.66 -15.84 12.86
C ILE A 241 -2.69 -16.49 14.24
N GLU A 242 -1.51 -16.85 14.76
CA GLU A 242 -1.38 -17.12 16.18
C GLU A 242 -1.80 -15.83 16.89
N ASP A 243 -2.99 -15.87 17.48
CA ASP A 243 -3.41 -14.92 18.50
C ASP A 243 -2.39 -15.03 19.62
N GLU A 244 -1.48 -14.06 19.70
CA GLU A 244 -0.74 -13.81 20.95
C GLU A 244 -1.76 -13.34 21.99
N GLU A 245 -2.52 -14.30 22.55
CA GLU A 245 -3.21 -14.11 23.80
C GLU A 245 -2.16 -13.87 24.90
N GLN A 246 -2.24 -12.68 25.44
CA GLN A 246 -1.59 -12.22 26.64
C GLN A 246 -1.55 -13.33 27.70
N LYS A 247 -0.38 -13.90 27.95
CA LYS A 247 -0.09 -14.51 29.24
C LYS A 247 0.15 -13.40 30.23
N GLY A 248 -0.84 -13.20 31.08
CA GLY A 248 -0.75 -12.35 32.27
C GLY A 248 0.24 -12.87 33.31
N ASP A 249 0.60 -11.92 34.16
CA ASP A 249 1.15 -12.02 35.48
C ASP A 249 2.64 -12.38 35.63
N GLU A 250 3.43 -11.28 35.76
CA GLU A 250 4.26 -11.11 36.96
C GLU A 250 4.60 -9.61 37.12
N LYS A 251 4.06 -9.02 38.21
CA LYS A 251 4.42 -7.70 38.71
C LYS A 251 5.80 -7.75 39.38
N PRO A 252 6.71 -6.83 39.07
CA PRO A 252 7.65 -6.33 40.07
C PRO A 252 7.13 -5.02 40.67
N SER A 253 7.02 -5.00 41.95
CA SER A 253 6.75 -3.90 42.84
C SER A 253 7.79 -2.78 42.68
N VAL A 254 7.32 -1.55 42.40
CA VAL A 254 8.15 -0.33 42.43
C VAL A 254 7.75 0.45 43.69
N PRO A 255 8.69 0.98 44.49
CA PRO A 255 8.38 1.84 45.64
C PRO A 255 7.93 3.22 45.15
N ALA A 256 6.89 3.72 45.82
CA ALA A 256 6.48 5.11 45.70
C ALA A 256 7.51 5.99 46.43
N ASP A 257 8.07 6.95 45.69
CA ASP A 257 8.39 8.31 46.16
C ASP A 257 9.23 9.00 45.09
N ALA A 258 8.64 9.98 44.44
CA ALA A 258 9.18 11.27 43.99
C ALA A 258 8.26 11.89 42.97
N LEU A 259 7.33 12.70 43.46
CA LEU A 259 6.76 13.82 42.77
C LEU A 259 7.85 14.89 42.70
N THR A 260 8.20 15.38 41.51
CA THR A 260 8.35 16.80 41.14
C THR A 260 9.07 16.90 39.80
N ASP A 261 8.54 17.76 39.02
CA ASP A 261 9.10 18.64 37.97
C ASP A 261 8.68 18.31 36.54
N GLU A 262 7.66 19.10 36.12
CA GLU A 262 7.46 19.55 34.77
C GLU A 262 8.75 20.19 34.26
N ASP A 263 9.36 19.60 33.22
CA ASP A 263 10.19 20.21 32.17
C ASP A 263 10.99 19.09 31.49
N GLY A 264 10.61 18.72 30.26
CA GLY A 264 11.40 17.71 29.53
C GLY A 264 10.77 17.14 28.27
N LEU A 265 10.16 17.96 27.42
CA LEU A 265 9.77 17.56 26.06
C LEU A 265 10.56 18.28 24.97
N ASP A 266 11.87 18.43 25.19
CA ASP A 266 12.79 19.03 24.18
C ASP A 266 14.09 18.24 24.06
N ASN A 267 14.01 16.89 23.87
CA ASN A 267 15.17 16.12 23.41
C ASN A 267 14.71 14.84 22.73
N LEU A 268 14.06 14.95 21.58
CA LEU A 268 14.13 13.92 20.58
C LEU A 268 15.40 14.15 19.77
N ASP A 269 16.49 13.64 20.31
CA ASP A 269 17.75 13.44 19.63
C ASP A 269 17.52 12.56 18.39
N TRP A 270 17.43 13.24 17.22
CA TRP A 270 17.42 12.59 15.93
C TRP A 270 18.86 12.27 15.59
N GLY A 271 19.23 11.01 15.84
CA GLY A 271 20.54 10.41 15.59
C GLY A 271 21.32 11.04 14.46
N GLU A 272 22.49 11.45 14.83
CA GLU A 272 23.63 11.81 14.03
C GLU A 272 23.80 10.82 12.87
N TRP A 273 23.57 11.28 11.64
CA TRP A 273 23.92 10.53 10.45
C TRP A 273 25.44 10.53 10.36
N GLY A 274 26.05 9.48 10.88
CA GLY A 274 27.47 9.23 10.73
C GLY A 274 27.84 9.10 9.25
N ASP A 275 28.79 9.90 8.82
CA ASP A 275 29.63 9.69 7.65
C ASP A 275 30.48 8.42 7.91
N ASP A 276 29.96 7.25 7.55
CA ASP A 276 30.76 6.06 7.31
C ASP A 276 30.79 5.81 5.81
N ASP A 277 31.81 6.41 5.19
CA ASP A 277 32.27 6.11 3.85
C ASP A 277 33.21 4.88 3.92
N PRO A 278 32.81 3.68 3.42
CA PRO A 278 33.77 2.63 3.16
C PRO A 278 34.39 2.88 1.79
N GLY A 279 35.62 3.44 1.80
CA GLY A 279 36.44 3.58 0.64
C GLY A 279 36.53 2.29 -0.18
N ILE A 280 36.07 2.35 -1.41
CA ILE A 280 36.31 1.33 -2.42
C ILE A 280 37.50 1.83 -3.24
N GLU A 281 38.63 1.16 -3.06
CA GLU A 281 39.82 1.29 -3.88
C GLU A 281 39.50 1.02 -5.34
N ALA A 282 39.78 1.99 -6.19
CA ALA A 282 39.74 1.87 -7.63
C ALA A 282 40.86 0.95 -8.10
N GLN A 283 40.50 -0.19 -8.69
CA GLN A 283 41.44 -0.96 -9.54
C GLN A 283 41.27 -0.53 -10.98
N GLU A 284 42.36 -0.01 -11.54
CA GLU A 284 42.54 0.38 -12.94
C GLU A 284 42.45 -0.84 -13.88
N PRO A 285 41.98 -0.67 -15.15
CA PRO A 285 41.91 -1.75 -16.12
C PRO A 285 43.27 -1.95 -16.78
N ILE A 286 43.72 -3.19 -16.77
CA ILE A 286 44.92 -3.66 -17.52
C ILE A 286 44.56 -3.73 -19.00
N ILE A 287 45.26 -2.94 -19.80
CA ILE A 287 45.32 -3.01 -21.25
C ILE A 287 46.27 -4.17 -21.63
N ALA A 288 45.81 -5.12 -22.42
CA ALA A 288 46.67 -6.03 -23.16
C ALA A 288 46.28 -6.04 -24.64
N SER A 289 47.22 -5.56 -25.42
CA SER A 289 47.24 -5.45 -26.86
C SER A 289 47.52 -6.77 -27.56
N ASP A 290 46.89 -6.92 -28.73
CA ASP A 290 47.47 -7.38 -30.01
C ASP A 290 47.89 -8.86 -30.18
N ILE A 291 47.32 -9.50 -31.16
CA ILE A 291 47.97 -10.10 -32.39
C ILE A 291 46.87 -10.80 -33.23
N GLY A 292 46.66 -10.35 -34.45
CA GLY A 292 45.91 -11.01 -35.52
C GLY A 292 46.82 -11.94 -36.32
N PRO A 293 46.47 -12.33 -37.56
CA PRO A 293 45.30 -13.05 -38.06
C PRO A 293 45.66 -14.39 -38.78
N THR A 294 44.75 -15.34 -38.96
CA THR A 294 44.84 -16.32 -40.06
C THR A 294 43.49 -16.91 -40.49
N LYS A 295 43.31 -16.91 -41.76
CA LYS A 295 42.29 -17.26 -42.75
C LYS A 295 41.60 -18.64 -42.62
N THR A 296 40.24 -18.60 -42.77
CA THR A 296 39.33 -19.34 -43.70
C THR A 296 39.54 -20.84 -43.99
N PRO A 297 38.52 -21.59 -44.47
CA PRO A 297 37.15 -21.25 -44.90
C PRO A 297 36.04 -22.28 -44.52
N THR A 298 34.79 -21.80 -44.57
CA THR A 298 33.59 -22.39 -45.16
C THR A 298 33.06 -23.76 -44.70
N GLU A 299 31.92 -23.68 -44.01
CA GLU A 299 30.81 -24.62 -44.29
C GLU A 299 29.48 -23.95 -43.94
N TYR A 300 28.63 -23.75 -44.94
CA TYR A 300 27.29 -23.21 -44.86
C TYR A 300 26.39 -24.27 -44.19
N GLN A 301 25.96 -24.05 -42.97
CA GLN A 301 24.77 -24.69 -42.40
C GLN A 301 23.63 -23.67 -42.33
N PRO A 302 22.40 -24.03 -42.78
CA PRO A 302 21.28 -23.10 -42.76
C PRO A 302 20.86 -22.85 -41.30
N ALA A 303 20.89 -21.58 -40.92
CA ALA A 303 20.41 -21.11 -39.64
C ALA A 303 18.96 -21.56 -39.43
N LYS A 304 18.74 -22.42 -38.42
CA LYS A 304 17.40 -22.65 -37.85
C LYS A 304 16.90 -21.33 -37.31
N ARG A 305 15.87 -20.76 -37.95
CA ARG A 305 15.10 -19.64 -37.40
C ARG A 305 14.57 -20.08 -36.03
N PRO A 306 14.74 -19.28 -34.97
CA PRO A 306 14.06 -19.55 -33.72
C PRO A 306 12.55 -19.51 -33.96
N PRO A 307 11.77 -20.38 -33.33
CA PRO A 307 10.32 -20.35 -33.42
C PRO A 307 9.82 -18.99 -32.93
N SER A 308 9.12 -18.28 -33.80
CA SER A 308 8.45 -17.02 -33.40
C SER A 308 7.27 -17.37 -32.50
N SER A 309 7.50 -17.30 -31.20
CA SER A 309 6.39 -17.27 -30.24
C SER A 309 5.62 -15.96 -30.46
N HIS A 310 4.46 -16.07 -31.07
CA HIS A 310 3.55 -14.92 -31.19
C HIS A 310 2.93 -14.67 -29.82
N SER A 311 3.47 -13.71 -29.07
CA SER A 311 2.79 -13.14 -27.91
C SER A 311 1.75 -12.13 -28.41
N LYS A 312 0.53 -12.25 -27.94
CA LYS A 312 -0.52 -11.28 -28.21
C LYS A 312 -0.76 -10.49 -26.93
N ASP A 313 -0.61 -9.16 -27.02
CA ASP A 313 -0.94 -8.28 -25.89
C ASP A 313 -2.47 -8.15 -25.84
N ILE A 314 -3.05 -8.63 -24.74
CA ILE A 314 -4.48 -8.45 -24.45
C ILE A 314 -4.59 -7.31 -23.45
N THR A 315 -5.33 -6.27 -23.82
CA THR A 315 -5.58 -5.12 -22.96
C THR A 315 -6.92 -5.30 -22.26
N LEU A 316 -6.90 -5.53 -20.97
CA LEU A 316 -8.07 -5.58 -20.12
C LEU A 316 -8.38 -4.18 -19.59
N ARG A 317 -9.62 -3.74 -19.73
CA ARG A 317 -10.11 -2.48 -19.15
C ARG A 317 -11.18 -2.81 -18.14
N GLU A 318 -10.92 -2.45 -16.90
CA GLU A 318 -11.86 -2.65 -15.79
C GLU A 318 -12.08 -1.35 -15.04
N SER A 319 -13.26 -1.21 -14.46
CA SER A 319 -13.61 -0.08 -13.60
C SER A 319 -13.73 -0.53 -12.16
N TYR A 320 -13.28 0.31 -11.23
CA TYR A 320 -13.39 0.10 -9.80
C TYR A 320 -13.62 1.42 -9.07
N ALA A 321 -14.18 1.34 -7.86
CA ALA A 321 -14.48 2.53 -7.08
C ALA A 321 -13.34 2.90 -6.14
N ILE A 322 -12.99 4.18 -6.11
CA ILE A 322 -12.04 4.77 -5.16
C ILE A 322 -12.70 5.89 -4.37
N THR A 323 -12.14 6.20 -3.20
CA THR A 323 -12.57 7.36 -2.42
C THR A 323 -11.91 8.66 -2.91
N SER A 324 -12.25 9.78 -2.28
CA SER A 324 -11.61 11.08 -2.56
C SER A 324 -10.18 11.20 -2.00
N ILE A 325 -9.77 10.31 -1.10
CA ILE A 325 -8.49 10.37 -0.39
C ILE A 325 -7.27 10.19 -1.30
N PRO A 326 -7.20 9.19 -2.19
CA PRO A 326 -6.04 8.97 -3.06
C PRO A 326 -5.63 10.20 -3.84
N ASP A 327 -6.58 10.81 -4.55
CA ASP A 327 -6.26 11.97 -5.38
C ASP A 327 -5.84 13.18 -4.54
N ALA A 328 -6.46 13.39 -3.38
CA ALA A 328 -6.10 14.48 -2.49
C ALA A 328 -4.69 14.30 -1.91
N ILE A 329 -4.31 13.09 -1.51
CA ILE A 329 -2.96 12.75 -1.03
C ILE A 329 -1.94 12.89 -2.18
N MET A 330 -2.26 12.36 -3.35
CA MET A 330 -1.36 12.45 -4.51
C MET A 330 -1.16 13.90 -4.98
N ASN A 331 -2.17 14.75 -4.90
CA ASN A 331 -2.02 16.17 -5.19
C ASN A 331 -0.98 16.86 -4.28
N ILE A 332 -0.94 16.51 -2.98
CA ILE A 332 0.08 17.03 -2.08
C ILE A 332 1.47 16.52 -2.50
N ILE A 333 1.58 15.22 -2.80
CA ILE A 333 2.84 14.58 -3.21
C ILE A 333 3.37 15.22 -4.50
N VAL A 334 2.53 15.35 -5.53
CA VAL A 334 2.89 15.98 -6.81
C VAL A 334 3.34 17.42 -6.57
N GLN A 335 2.61 18.19 -5.78
CA GLN A 335 2.97 19.57 -5.45
C GLN A 335 4.36 19.64 -4.79
N VAL A 336 4.65 18.77 -3.82
CA VAL A 336 5.95 18.72 -3.13
C VAL A 336 7.08 18.37 -4.09
N VAL A 337 6.87 17.39 -4.97
CA VAL A 337 7.87 16.98 -5.98
C VAL A 337 8.13 18.10 -6.99
N ASP A 338 7.10 18.79 -7.45
CA ASP A 338 7.23 19.92 -8.38
C ASP A 338 7.89 21.13 -7.73
N GLU A 339 7.62 21.38 -6.44
CA GLU A 339 8.32 22.40 -5.68
C GLU A 339 9.80 22.05 -5.52
N ALA A 340 10.16 20.80 -5.26
CA ALA A 340 11.54 20.34 -5.18
C ALA A 340 12.26 20.54 -6.53
N LYS A 341 11.61 20.19 -7.65
CA LYS A 341 12.13 20.45 -9.01
C LYS A 341 12.37 21.95 -9.25
N ARG A 342 11.41 22.80 -8.88
CA ARG A 342 11.54 24.27 -9.04
C ARG A 342 12.65 24.84 -8.18
N LEU A 343 12.77 24.37 -6.92
CA LEU A 343 13.81 24.82 -6.01
C LEU A 343 15.23 24.44 -6.51
N SER A 344 15.39 23.24 -7.07
CA SER A 344 16.68 22.80 -7.65
C SER A 344 17.08 23.57 -8.90
N ALA A 345 16.09 24.02 -9.71
CA ALA A 345 16.30 24.78 -10.92
C ALA A 345 16.50 26.30 -10.67
N MET A 346 16.24 26.78 -9.45
CA MET A 346 16.47 28.19 -9.09
C MET A 346 17.96 28.53 -8.98
N PRO A 347 18.34 29.82 -9.14
CA PRO A 347 19.69 30.26 -8.84
C PRO A 347 20.12 29.83 -7.43
N PRO A 348 21.42 29.54 -7.19
CA PRO A 348 21.89 29.10 -5.89
C PRO A 348 21.45 30.06 -4.78
N SER A 349 20.64 29.57 -3.87
CA SER A 349 20.11 30.25 -2.70
C SER A 349 20.55 29.54 -1.42
N PRO A 350 20.53 30.21 -0.27
CA PRO A 350 20.79 29.53 1.01
C PRO A 350 19.88 28.35 1.29
N VAL A 351 18.70 28.27 0.65
CA VAL A 351 17.69 27.21 0.87
C VAL A 351 17.75 26.10 -0.17
N THR A 352 18.42 26.29 -1.31
CA THR A 352 18.53 25.28 -2.39
C THR A 352 18.94 23.88 -1.89
N PRO A 353 19.86 23.72 -0.89
CA PRO A 353 20.22 22.39 -0.38
C PRO A 353 19.03 21.60 0.22
N ALA A 354 17.93 22.27 0.55
CA ALA A 354 16.73 21.60 1.06
C ALA A 354 15.94 20.83 -0.01
N ALA A 355 16.20 21.06 -1.31
CA ALA A 355 15.46 20.45 -2.42
C ALA A 355 15.49 18.90 -2.37
N SER A 356 16.67 18.31 -2.13
CA SER A 356 16.81 16.84 -2.00
C SER A 356 16.05 16.30 -0.79
N GLY A 357 16.07 17.04 0.33
CA GLY A 357 15.33 16.68 1.55
C GLY A 357 13.81 16.70 1.37
N MET A 358 13.28 17.50 0.44
CA MET A 358 11.84 17.53 0.13
C MET A 358 11.33 16.20 -0.42
N LEU A 359 12.17 15.43 -1.13
CA LEU A 359 11.79 14.12 -1.68
C LEU A 359 11.54 13.05 -0.59
N SER A 360 11.87 13.33 0.67
CA SER A 360 11.49 12.47 1.80
C SER A 360 10.05 12.72 2.28
N ILE A 361 9.44 13.84 1.92
CA ILE A 361 8.09 14.21 2.39
C ILE A 361 7.01 13.26 1.86
N PRO A 362 7.00 12.84 0.58
CA PRO A 362 6.06 11.85 0.07
C PRO A 362 6.02 10.56 0.90
N SER A 363 7.17 9.96 1.23
CA SER A 363 7.24 8.75 2.06
C SER A 363 6.63 8.96 3.45
N LEU A 364 6.83 10.15 4.06
CA LEU A 364 6.19 10.49 5.34
C LEU A 364 4.67 10.66 5.21
N ILE A 365 4.18 11.26 4.13
CA ILE A 365 2.74 11.39 3.85
C ILE A 365 2.12 10.00 3.69
N LEU A 366 2.77 9.10 2.95
CA LEU A 366 2.29 7.72 2.76
C LEU A 366 2.35 6.91 4.06
N ALA A 367 3.34 7.15 4.92
CA ALA A 367 3.38 6.56 6.26
C ALA A 367 2.21 7.07 7.14
N ALA A 368 1.92 8.37 7.10
CA ALA A 368 0.76 8.94 7.80
C ALA A 368 -0.56 8.39 7.26
N TYR A 369 -0.69 8.21 5.94
CA TYR A 369 -1.85 7.54 5.33
C TYR A 369 -2.04 6.15 5.91
N ARG A 370 -1.01 5.28 5.89
CA ARG A 370 -1.09 3.92 6.42
C ARG A 370 -1.47 3.88 7.91
N ALA A 371 -0.97 4.82 8.70
CA ALA A 371 -1.27 4.90 10.12
C ALA A 371 -2.72 5.32 10.41
N LEU A 372 -3.30 6.22 9.62
CA LEU A 372 -4.61 6.82 9.87
C LEU A 372 -5.75 6.20 9.04
N ALA A 373 -5.45 5.50 7.95
CA ALA A 373 -6.45 4.88 7.08
C ALA A 373 -7.46 4.00 7.85
N PRO A 374 -7.07 3.11 8.78
CA PRO A 374 -8.05 2.29 9.50
C PRO A 374 -9.14 3.09 10.21
N ILE A 375 -8.81 4.28 10.68
CA ILE A 375 -9.76 5.19 11.34
C ILE A 375 -10.58 5.96 10.30
N SER A 376 -9.91 6.47 9.26
CA SER A 376 -10.54 7.32 8.23
C SER A 376 -11.60 6.58 7.41
N TYR A 377 -11.48 5.27 7.26
CA TYR A 377 -12.42 4.41 6.51
C TYR A 377 -13.41 3.66 7.40
N SER A 378 -13.32 3.77 8.73
CA SER A 378 -14.11 2.96 9.68
C SER A 378 -15.63 3.07 9.53
N THR A 379 -16.13 4.15 8.96
CA THR A 379 -17.56 4.41 8.77
C THR A 379 -18.13 3.85 7.46
N HIS A 380 -17.28 3.34 6.56
CA HIS A 380 -17.72 2.85 5.26
C HIS A 380 -18.08 1.37 5.30
N ILE A 381 -19.18 1.03 4.63
CA ILE A 381 -19.48 -0.36 4.26
C ILE A 381 -18.37 -0.83 3.33
N SER A 382 -17.86 -2.03 3.52
CA SER A 382 -16.72 -2.57 2.75
C SER A 382 -15.43 -1.73 2.87
N SER A 383 -15.18 -1.15 4.05
CA SER A 383 -14.05 -0.25 4.32
C SER A 383 -12.69 -0.83 3.88
N ASN A 384 -12.43 -2.12 4.15
CA ASN A 384 -11.19 -2.79 3.77
C ASN A 384 -11.02 -2.88 2.25
N MET A 385 -12.11 -3.06 1.48
CA MET A 385 -12.07 -3.11 0.01
C MET A 385 -11.80 -1.72 -0.59
N HIS A 386 -12.33 -0.66 0.01
CA HIS A 386 -11.98 0.71 -0.38
C HIS A 386 -10.52 1.04 -0.09
N VAL A 387 -9.98 0.63 1.08
CA VAL A 387 -8.55 0.80 1.38
C VAL A 387 -7.68 0.08 0.35
N TYR A 388 -8.06 -1.14 -0.04
CA TYR A 388 -7.35 -1.89 -1.08
C TYR A 388 -7.33 -1.14 -2.41
N ASN A 389 -8.48 -0.69 -2.91
CA ASN A 389 -8.60 0.03 -4.17
C ASN A 389 -7.82 1.36 -4.15
N ASP A 390 -7.93 2.10 -3.05
CA ASP A 390 -7.23 3.38 -2.88
C ASP A 390 -5.71 3.20 -2.84
N CYS A 391 -5.22 2.12 -2.22
CA CYS A 391 -3.80 1.75 -2.26
C CYS A 391 -3.32 1.39 -3.66
N VAL A 392 -4.12 0.65 -4.44
CA VAL A 392 -3.83 0.34 -5.85
C VAL A 392 -3.71 1.64 -6.64
N ARG A 393 -4.66 2.57 -6.46
CA ARG A 393 -4.64 3.87 -7.16
C ARG A 393 -3.43 4.73 -6.81
N ILE A 394 -3.08 4.82 -5.53
CA ILE A 394 -1.89 5.55 -5.07
C ILE A 394 -0.64 4.93 -5.69
N ALA A 395 -0.51 3.60 -5.68
CA ALA A 395 0.64 2.90 -6.24
C ALA A 395 0.81 3.16 -7.75
N GLU A 396 -0.28 3.10 -8.52
CA GLU A 396 -0.28 3.42 -9.96
C GLU A 396 0.18 4.86 -10.24
N GLN A 397 -0.35 5.81 -9.47
CA GLN A 397 0.01 7.22 -9.64
C GLN A 397 1.46 7.51 -9.23
N LEU A 398 1.98 6.82 -8.21
CA LEU A 398 3.38 6.93 -7.79
C LEU A 398 4.34 6.38 -8.85
N GLN A 399 4.02 5.24 -9.46
CA GLN A 399 4.82 4.65 -10.55
C GLN A 399 4.92 5.57 -11.77
N GLY A 400 3.86 6.36 -12.04
CA GLY A 400 3.84 7.35 -13.09
C GLY A 400 4.56 8.67 -12.76
N LEU A 401 5.09 8.82 -11.53
CA LEU A 401 5.68 10.08 -11.10
C LEU A 401 7.17 10.15 -11.47
N GLU A 402 7.51 11.04 -12.41
CA GLU A 402 8.91 11.27 -12.80
C GLU A 402 9.61 12.20 -11.81
N VAL A 403 10.81 11.81 -11.37
CA VAL A 403 11.72 12.67 -10.59
C VAL A 403 12.77 13.23 -11.54
N ALA A 404 13.08 14.54 -11.42
CA ALA A 404 14.13 15.14 -12.23
C ALA A 404 15.48 14.48 -11.94
N ALA A 405 16.26 14.19 -12.99
CA ALA A 405 17.55 13.50 -12.90
C ALA A 405 18.60 14.23 -12.00
N GLU A 406 18.39 15.53 -11.77
CA GLU A 406 19.23 16.37 -10.93
C GLU A 406 18.96 16.22 -9.41
N LEU A 407 17.82 15.61 -9.05
CA LEU A 407 17.42 15.38 -7.67
C LEU A 407 17.80 13.96 -7.28
N THR A 408 18.89 13.82 -6.54
CA THR A 408 19.35 12.51 -6.05
C THR A 408 18.40 12.02 -4.97
N ARG A 409 17.57 11.04 -5.32
CA ARG A 409 16.88 10.18 -4.35
C ARG A 409 17.70 8.90 -4.24
N PRO A 410 17.94 8.33 -3.04
CA PRO A 410 18.55 7.01 -2.95
C PRO A 410 17.73 6.04 -3.83
N ASN A 411 18.36 5.44 -4.84
CA ASN A 411 17.76 4.54 -5.83
C ASN A 411 16.85 5.14 -6.91
N ASN A 412 16.67 6.44 -7.03
CA ASN A 412 15.90 7.15 -8.07
C ASN A 412 14.50 6.56 -8.40
N SER A 413 13.91 5.78 -7.51
CA SER A 413 12.70 4.99 -7.69
C SER A 413 11.73 5.13 -6.51
N TRP A 414 10.44 5.05 -6.81
CA TRP A 414 9.35 4.98 -5.84
C TRP A 414 9.06 3.55 -5.37
N ASP A 415 9.81 2.54 -5.83
CA ASP A 415 9.51 1.11 -5.64
C ASP A 415 9.27 0.73 -4.19
N THR A 416 10.09 1.24 -3.26
CA THR A 416 9.89 0.96 -1.84
C THR A 416 8.55 1.49 -1.32
N ASP A 417 8.20 2.74 -1.67
CA ASP A 417 6.93 3.34 -1.25
C ASP A 417 5.74 2.64 -1.91
N VAL A 418 5.86 2.28 -3.19
CA VAL A 418 4.87 1.51 -3.95
C VAL A 418 4.63 0.15 -3.29
N ASN A 419 5.71 -0.60 -3.02
CA ASN A 419 5.61 -1.92 -2.38
C ASN A 419 4.97 -1.85 -0.99
N LEU A 420 5.32 -0.82 -0.19
CA LEU A 420 4.72 -0.63 1.14
C LEU A 420 3.23 -0.31 1.08
N ILE A 421 2.79 0.50 0.11
CA ILE A 421 1.37 0.84 -0.08
C ILE A 421 0.60 -0.36 -0.63
N GLN A 422 1.15 -1.08 -1.61
CA GLN A 422 0.52 -2.28 -2.15
C GLN A 422 0.37 -3.37 -1.09
N SER A 423 1.43 -3.64 -0.31
CA SER A 423 1.38 -4.62 0.78
C SER A 423 0.36 -4.24 1.86
N PHE A 424 0.23 -2.95 2.17
CA PHE A 424 -0.78 -2.45 3.09
C PHE A 424 -2.20 -2.69 2.56
N GLY A 425 -2.46 -2.37 1.28
CA GLY A 425 -3.74 -2.64 0.64
C GLY A 425 -4.08 -4.14 0.59
N LYS A 426 -3.13 -4.99 0.18
CA LYS A 426 -3.28 -6.45 0.16
C LYS A 426 -3.62 -7.02 1.55
N ARG A 427 -2.99 -6.51 2.62
CA ARG A 427 -3.29 -6.92 3.99
C ARG A 427 -4.74 -6.60 4.39
N HIS A 428 -5.26 -5.43 4.02
CA HIS A 428 -6.66 -5.09 4.28
C HIS A 428 -7.62 -5.96 3.50
N TYR A 429 -7.32 -6.27 2.25
CA TYR A 429 -8.07 -7.21 1.43
C TYR A 429 -8.08 -8.61 2.07
N ALA A 430 -6.90 -9.15 2.41
CA ALA A 430 -6.78 -10.46 3.04
C ALA A 430 -7.51 -10.55 4.39
N LYS A 431 -7.43 -9.48 5.20
CA LYS A 431 -8.19 -9.39 6.46
C LYS A 431 -9.69 -9.51 6.25
N GLU A 432 -10.23 -8.84 5.23
CA GLU A 432 -11.66 -8.91 4.90
C GLU A 432 -12.06 -10.32 4.43
N ILE A 433 -11.28 -10.91 3.52
CA ILE A 433 -11.51 -12.28 3.04
C ILE A 433 -11.48 -13.27 4.21
N SER A 434 -10.48 -13.19 5.09
CA SER A 434 -10.36 -14.05 6.27
C SER A 434 -11.56 -13.89 7.21
N LEU A 435 -12.00 -12.66 7.49
CA LEU A 435 -13.18 -12.40 8.30
C LEU A 435 -14.43 -13.06 7.71
N GLN A 436 -14.66 -12.91 6.40
CA GLN A 436 -15.83 -13.49 5.75
C GLN A 436 -15.74 -15.03 5.70
N ARG A 437 -14.56 -15.61 5.50
CA ARG A 437 -14.33 -17.07 5.60
C ARG A 437 -14.73 -17.60 6.97
N THR A 438 -14.31 -16.92 8.05
CA THR A 438 -14.69 -17.32 9.42
C THR A 438 -16.18 -17.26 9.62
N ILE A 439 -16.84 -16.17 9.24
CA ILE A 439 -18.32 -16.03 9.36
C ILE A 439 -19.05 -17.15 8.59
N LEU A 440 -18.60 -17.50 7.38
CA LEU A 440 -19.21 -18.55 6.58
C LEU A 440 -19.00 -19.95 7.19
N ARG A 441 -17.78 -20.23 7.72
CA ARG A 441 -17.50 -21.48 8.45
C ARG A 441 -18.36 -21.60 9.70
N ASP A 442 -18.42 -20.57 10.52
CA ASP A 442 -19.25 -20.54 11.75
C ASP A 442 -20.74 -20.75 11.43
N SER A 443 -21.23 -20.17 10.32
CA SER A 443 -22.61 -20.37 9.88
C SER A 443 -22.89 -21.84 9.50
N LEU A 444 -21.91 -22.52 8.85
CA LEU A 444 -22.03 -23.94 8.49
C LEU A 444 -21.90 -24.87 9.69
N ASP A 445 -21.14 -24.50 10.72
CA ASP A 445 -21.00 -25.30 11.96
C ASP A 445 -22.35 -25.51 12.66
N GLY A 446 -23.33 -24.63 12.44
CA GLY A 446 -24.71 -24.80 12.86
C GLY A 446 -25.38 -26.08 12.29
N ALA A 447 -24.94 -26.55 11.12
CA ALA A 447 -25.40 -27.80 10.51
C ALA A 447 -24.81 -29.05 11.18
N GLN A 448 -23.74 -28.92 11.99
CA GLN A 448 -23.04 -30.01 12.70
C GLN A 448 -22.74 -31.22 11.80
N GLY A 449 -22.17 -31.01 10.62
CA GLY A 449 -21.80 -32.07 9.67
C GLY A 449 -22.97 -32.80 9.01
N PHE A 450 -24.17 -32.24 8.96
CA PHE A 450 -25.35 -32.76 8.25
C PHE A 450 -25.83 -34.16 8.70
N VAL A 451 -25.28 -34.72 9.77
CA VAL A 451 -25.70 -36.03 10.30
C VAL A 451 -27.19 -36.00 10.71
N SER A 452 -27.99 -36.96 10.23
CA SER A 452 -29.43 -37.06 10.50
C SER A 452 -30.21 -35.78 10.12
N CYS A 453 -29.88 -35.16 9.00
CA CYS A 453 -30.40 -33.87 8.55
C CYS A 453 -31.91 -33.89 8.22
N THR A 454 -32.58 -35.07 8.16
CA THR A 454 -34.01 -35.20 8.00
C THR A 454 -34.78 -35.13 9.32
N ASN A 455 -34.13 -35.36 10.46
CA ASN A 455 -34.77 -35.40 11.77
C ASN A 455 -34.96 -33.99 12.37
N PHE A 456 -36.09 -33.73 13.00
CA PHE A 456 -36.33 -32.51 13.78
C PHE A 456 -35.58 -32.58 15.14
N PRO A 457 -34.91 -31.53 15.62
CA PRO A 457 -34.80 -30.16 15.05
C PRO A 457 -33.68 -30.00 14.00
N ARG A 458 -32.81 -30.98 13.81
CA ARG A 458 -31.63 -30.95 12.91
C ARG A 458 -31.95 -30.47 11.51
N SER A 459 -33.07 -30.88 10.95
CA SER A 459 -33.54 -30.45 9.62
C SER A 459 -33.67 -28.92 9.52
N ALA A 460 -34.17 -28.27 10.57
CA ALA A 460 -34.32 -26.82 10.62
C ALA A 460 -32.95 -26.12 10.79
N ASP A 461 -32.06 -26.70 11.59
CA ASP A 461 -30.71 -26.17 11.82
C ASP A 461 -29.90 -26.19 10.53
N CYS A 462 -29.86 -27.34 9.81
CA CYS A 462 -29.20 -27.48 8.52
C CYS A 462 -29.74 -26.48 7.48
N GLN A 463 -31.08 -26.38 7.37
CA GLN A 463 -31.72 -25.45 6.44
C GLN A 463 -31.35 -24.00 6.74
N THR A 464 -31.30 -23.62 8.03
CA THR A 464 -30.92 -22.27 8.47
C THR A 464 -29.46 -21.98 8.15
N ALA A 465 -28.58 -22.95 8.38
CA ALA A 465 -27.16 -22.82 8.07
C ALA A 465 -26.92 -22.54 6.57
N ILE A 466 -27.50 -23.38 5.70
CA ILE A 466 -27.37 -23.24 4.25
C ILE A 466 -27.96 -21.92 3.75
N SER A 467 -29.20 -21.60 4.18
CA SER A 467 -29.87 -20.36 3.79
C SER A 467 -29.06 -19.10 4.23
N SER A 468 -28.46 -19.15 5.43
CA SER A 468 -27.62 -18.06 5.96
C SER A 468 -26.37 -17.86 5.12
N VAL A 469 -25.69 -18.94 4.74
CA VAL A 469 -24.49 -18.90 3.88
C VAL A 469 -24.82 -18.34 2.49
N VAL A 470 -25.90 -18.84 1.86
CA VAL A 470 -26.35 -18.36 0.54
C VAL A 470 -26.71 -16.88 0.60
N ALA A 471 -27.44 -16.44 1.62
CA ALA A 471 -27.80 -15.04 1.80
C ALA A 471 -26.56 -14.17 2.00
N ARG A 472 -25.61 -14.64 2.82
CA ARG A 472 -24.36 -13.91 3.10
C ARG A 472 -23.51 -13.73 1.85
N ILE A 473 -23.28 -14.76 1.05
CA ILE A 473 -22.51 -14.65 -0.19
C ILE A 473 -23.17 -13.67 -1.18
N LYS A 474 -24.50 -13.73 -1.32
CA LYS A 474 -25.25 -12.78 -2.16
C LYS A 474 -25.13 -11.34 -1.67
N GLU A 475 -25.21 -11.11 -0.35
CA GLU A 475 -25.03 -9.79 0.27
C GLU A 475 -23.62 -9.25 0.00
N ILE A 476 -22.58 -10.08 0.20
CA ILE A 476 -21.19 -9.72 -0.07
C ILE A 476 -21.02 -9.38 -1.55
N HIS A 477 -21.51 -10.21 -2.46
CA HIS A 477 -21.44 -9.96 -3.90
C HIS A 477 -22.10 -8.62 -4.26
N MET A 478 -23.29 -8.33 -3.75
CA MET A 478 -23.99 -7.07 -4.01
C MET A 478 -23.22 -5.85 -3.46
N SER A 479 -22.64 -5.97 -2.29
CA SER A 479 -21.87 -4.92 -1.64
C SER A 479 -20.52 -4.66 -2.35
N TRP A 480 -19.78 -5.74 -2.69
CA TRP A 480 -18.47 -5.61 -3.28
C TRP A 480 -18.49 -5.30 -4.78
N SER A 481 -19.57 -5.66 -5.50
CA SER A 481 -19.74 -5.31 -6.91
C SER A 481 -19.77 -3.80 -7.18
N GLN A 482 -20.09 -3.00 -6.15
CA GLN A 482 -20.06 -1.54 -6.22
C GLN A 482 -18.67 -0.95 -6.00
N VAL A 483 -17.72 -1.75 -5.51
CA VAL A 483 -16.39 -1.29 -5.09
C VAL A 483 -15.30 -1.91 -5.94
N LEU A 484 -15.27 -3.24 -6.06
CA LEU A 484 -14.19 -3.99 -6.71
C LEU A 484 -14.35 -4.00 -8.23
N SER A 485 -13.23 -4.18 -8.94
CA SER A 485 -13.26 -4.52 -10.36
C SER A 485 -13.85 -5.93 -10.56
N PRO A 486 -14.45 -6.23 -11.73
CA PRO A 486 -15.06 -7.52 -11.99
C PRO A 486 -14.12 -8.71 -11.76
N SER A 487 -12.87 -8.64 -12.21
CA SER A 487 -11.88 -9.71 -12.02
C SER A 487 -11.62 -10.00 -10.54
N VAL A 488 -11.36 -8.96 -9.74
CA VAL A 488 -11.12 -9.08 -8.30
C VAL A 488 -12.39 -9.52 -7.57
N LEU A 489 -13.57 -9.06 -8.00
CA LEU A 489 -14.85 -9.49 -7.43
C LEU A 489 -15.07 -10.99 -7.59
N PHE A 490 -14.96 -11.51 -8.83
CA PHE A 490 -15.20 -12.94 -9.08
C PHE A 490 -14.16 -13.82 -8.40
N GLN A 491 -12.90 -13.39 -8.36
CA GLN A 491 -11.87 -14.08 -7.59
C GLN A 491 -12.22 -14.12 -6.09
N SER A 492 -12.63 -12.99 -5.51
CA SER A 492 -13.00 -12.89 -4.09
C SER A 492 -14.19 -13.78 -3.74
N ILE A 493 -15.26 -13.73 -4.55
CA ILE A 493 -16.46 -14.56 -4.35
C ILE A 493 -16.11 -16.04 -4.56
N GLY A 494 -15.26 -16.35 -5.55
CA GLY A 494 -14.75 -17.71 -5.78
C GLY A 494 -14.01 -18.29 -4.58
N LEU A 495 -13.14 -17.50 -3.95
CA LEU A 495 -12.42 -17.88 -2.73
C LEU A 495 -13.36 -18.15 -1.55
N LEU A 496 -14.39 -17.32 -1.36
CA LEU A 496 -15.40 -17.53 -0.31
C LEU A 496 -16.26 -18.76 -0.60
N LEU A 497 -16.70 -18.93 -1.85
CA LEU A 497 -17.46 -20.10 -2.27
C LEU A 497 -16.64 -21.39 -2.13
N ASN A 498 -15.34 -21.35 -2.47
CA ASN A 498 -14.45 -22.49 -2.28
C ASN A 498 -14.33 -22.89 -0.81
N THR A 499 -14.30 -21.93 0.11
CA THR A 499 -14.30 -22.23 1.57
C THR A 499 -15.56 -22.97 1.99
N VAL A 500 -16.74 -22.54 1.50
CA VAL A 500 -18.03 -23.20 1.77
C VAL A 500 -18.07 -24.60 1.18
N VAL A 501 -17.71 -24.71 -0.10
CA VAL A 501 -17.72 -25.97 -0.84
C VAL A 501 -16.76 -27.01 -0.23
N THR A 502 -15.55 -26.58 0.13
CA THR A 502 -14.57 -27.46 0.78
C THR A 502 -15.08 -27.99 2.12
N LYS A 503 -15.69 -27.10 2.94
CA LYS A 503 -16.27 -27.54 4.21
C LYS A 503 -17.43 -28.51 4.00
N LEU A 504 -18.33 -28.25 3.02
CA LEU A 504 -19.42 -29.17 2.70
C LEU A 504 -18.91 -30.54 2.24
N ILE A 505 -17.89 -30.58 1.39
CA ILE A 505 -17.27 -31.84 0.95
C ILE A 505 -16.75 -32.61 2.16
N ASN A 506 -15.92 -31.99 3.00
CA ASN A 506 -15.35 -32.63 4.17
C ASN A 506 -16.43 -33.12 5.15
N ASP A 507 -17.44 -32.28 5.44
CA ASP A 507 -18.52 -32.63 6.35
C ASP A 507 -19.33 -33.86 5.86
N ILE A 508 -19.48 -34.05 4.53
CA ILE A 508 -20.18 -35.22 3.97
C ILE A 508 -19.25 -36.44 3.90
N GLU A 509 -18.01 -36.29 3.54
CA GLU A 509 -17.02 -37.37 3.53
C GLU A 509 -16.80 -37.98 4.93
N ASP A 510 -16.98 -37.19 5.98
CA ASP A 510 -16.89 -37.62 7.38
C ASP A 510 -18.11 -38.40 7.89
N ILE A 511 -19.22 -38.47 7.13
CA ILE A 511 -20.43 -39.19 7.58
C ILE A 511 -20.28 -40.69 7.33
N PRO A 512 -20.29 -41.55 8.37
CA PRO A 512 -20.03 -42.97 8.21
C PRO A 512 -21.19 -43.77 7.60
N ASP A 513 -22.43 -43.25 7.70
CA ASP A 513 -23.66 -43.89 7.18
C ASP A 513 -24.64 -42.81 6.75
N ILE A 514 -24.99 -42.77 5.47
CA ILE A 514 -25.87 -41.78 4.84
C ILE A 514 -27.16 -42.50 4.39
N PRO A 515 -28.24 -42.42 5.15
CA PRO A 515 -29.54 -42.95 4.74
C PRO A 515 -30.06 -42.28 3.47
N ALA A 516 -30.81 -42.99 2.63
CA ALA A 516 -31.34 -42.45 1.38
C ALA A 516 -32.15 -41.14 1.56
N ALA A 517 -32.89 -41.00 2.65
CA ALA A 517 -33.65 -39.79 2.95
C ALA A 517 -32.73 -38.61 3.29
N ASP A 518 -31.60 -38.85 4.00
CA ASP A 518 -30.61 -37.83 4.30
C ASP A 518 -29.85 -37.46 3.03
N SER A 519 -29.49 -38.43 2.16
CA SER A 519 -28.85 -38.17 0.87
C SER A 519 -29.69 -37.26 -0.03
N GLU A 520 -31.00 -37.54 -0.16
CA GLU A 520 -31.95 -36.70 -0.91
C GLU A 520 -32.00 -35.26 -0.34
N LYS A 521 -32.01 -35.13 0.99
CA LYS A 521 -32.05 -33.82 1.65
C LYS A 521 -30.74 -33.03 1.47
N ILE A 522 -29.59 -33.72 1.54
CA ILE A 522 -28.28 -33.12 1.28
C ILE A 522 -28.17 -32.65 -0.17
N CYS A 523 -28.67 -33.45 -1.14
CA CYS A 523 -28.72 -33.01 -2.54
C CYS A 523 -29.54 -31.72 -2.72
N ALA A 524 -30.66 -31.56 -2.00
CA ALA A 524 -31.45 -30.35 -2.02
C ALA A 524 -30.66 -29.13 -1.45
N PHE A 525 -29.88 -29.32 -0.38
CA PHE A 525 -28.97 -28.27 0.15
C PHE A 525 -27.88 -27.91 -0.84
N PHE A 526 -27.30 -28.90 -1.51
CA PHE A 526 -26.26 -28.68 -2.53
C PHE A 526 -26.82 -27.89 -3.71
N GLU A 527 -28.07 -28.10 -4.11
CA GLU A 527 -28.72 -27.33 -5.17
C GLU A 527 -28.91 -25.85 -4.78
N GLU A 528 -29.21 -25.56 -3.51
CA GLU A 528 -29.25 -24.16 -3.02
C GLU A 528 -27.90 -23.47 -3.12
N ILE A 529 -26.80 -24.19 -2.83
CA ILE A 529 -25.43 -23.66 -2.98
C ILE A 529 -25.06 -23.57 -4.46
N ALA A 530 -25.41 -24.55 -5.28
CA ALA A 530 -25.15 -24.57 -6.71
C ALA A 530 -25.83 -23.39 -7.44
N ALA A 531 -26.96 -22.90 -6.95
CA ALA A 531 -27.63 -21.71 -7.48
C ALA A 531 -26.77 -20.43 -7.38
N LEU A 532 -25.70 -20.41 -6.56
CA LEU A 532 -24.72 -19.32 -6.50
C LEU A 532 -23.85 -19.23 -7.76
N GLU A 533 -23.83 -20.26 -8.61
CA GLU A 533 -23.22 -20.23 -9.93
C GLU A 533 -23.69 -19.04 -10.77
N SER A 534 -24.94 -18.62 -10.59
CA SER A 534 -25.52 -17.44 -11.25
C SER A 534 -24.84 -16.10 -10.91
N LEU A 535 -23.97 -16.06 -9.91
CA LEU A 535 -23.19 -14.88 -9.56
C LEU A 535 -21.95 -14.68 -10.47
N PHE A 536 -21.58 -15.72 -11.23
CA PHE A 536 -20.43 -15.70 -12.13
C PHE A 536 -20.88 -15.54 -13.58
N PRO A 537 -20.09 -14.88 -14.42
CA PRO A 537 -20.41 -14.72 -15.83
C PRO A 537 -20.28 -16.04 -16.59
N ASP A 538 -20.97 -16.11 -17.72
CA ASP A 538 -20.79 -17.21 -18.67
C ASP A 538 -19.44 -17.09 -19.39
N ALA A 539 -18.85 -18.23 -19.73
CA ALA A 539 -17.60 -18.28 -20.47
C ALA A 539 -17.75 -17.64 -21.87
N PRO A 540 -16.80 -16.81 -22.31
CA PRO A 540 -16.88 -16.17 -23.62
C PRO A 540 -16.88 -17.24 -24.73
N GLY A 541 -17.98 -17.32 -25.48
CA GLY A 541 -18.17 -18.24 -26.61
C GLY A 541 -18.80 -19.61 -26.28
N GLY A 542 -19.12 -19.90 -25.01
CA GLY A 542 -19.82 -21.12 -24.60
C GLY A 542 -21.22 -20.79 -24.12
N ALA A 543 -22.26 -21.13 -24.87
CA ALA A 543 -23.64 -20.96 -24.44
C ALA A 543 -23.90 -21.77 -23.16
N GLY A 544 -23.99 -21.10 -22.02
CA GLY A 544 -24.42 -21.69 -20.75
C GLY A 544 -23.34 -22.40 -19.94
N VAL A 545 -22.03 -22.18 -20.19
CA VAL A 545 -20.95 -22.69 -19.35
C VAL A 545 -20.50 -21.55 -18.41
N SER A 546 -20.73 -21.74 -17.12
CA SER A 546 -20.33 -20.78 -16.08
C SER A 546 -18.82 -20.78 -15.86
N THR A 547 -18.27 -19.63 -15.53
CA THR A 547 -16.86 -19.48 -15.15
C THR A 547 -16.56 -19.85 -13.70
N THR A 548 -17.54 -20.33 -12.93
CA THR A 548 -17.39 -20.66 -11.50
C THR A 548 -16.22 -21.60 -11.23
N GLY A 549 -16.03 -22.62 -12.09
CA GLY A 549 -14.93 -23.57 -11.94
C GLY A 549 -13.53 -22.96 -12.08
N PHE A 550 -13.38 -21.79 -12.72
CA PHE A 550 -12.09 -21.08 -12.78
C PHE A 550 -11.76 -20.32 -11.49
N HIS A 551 -12.78 -19.92 -10.74
CA HIS A 551 -12.64 -19.12 -9.52
C HIS A 551 -12.77 -19.94 -8.23
N CYS A 552 -13.37 -21.15 -8.31
CA CYS A 552 -13.61 -22.06 -7.19
C CYS A 552 -12.96 -23.41 -7.48
N LYS A 553 -11.81 -23.71 -6.87
CA LYS A 553 -10.99 -24.92 -7.15
C LYS A 553 -11.80 -26.22 -6.98
N ASN A 554 -12.59 -26.32 -5.92
CA ASN A 554 -13.33 -27.53 -5.57
C ASN A 554 -14.74 -27.61 -6.17
N TRP A 555 -15.08 -26.67 -7.11
CA TRP A 555 -16.42 -26.62 -7.70
C TRP A 555 -16.83 -27.90 -8.41
N LEU A 556 -15.93 -28.47 -9.22
CA LEU A 556 -16.19 -29.72 -9.94
C LEU A 556 -16.32 -30.90 -8.99
N LYS A 557 -15.43 -31.04 -7.98
CA LYS A 557 -15.52 -32.08 -6.95
C LYS A 557 -16.88 -32.00 -6.22
N PHE A 558 -17.32 -30.77 -5.87
CA PHE A 558 -18.63 -30.54 -5.24
C PHE A 558 -19.80 -30.96 -6.13
N ARG A 559 -19.79 -30.62 -7.41
CA ARG A 559 -20.84 -31.00 -8.36
C ARG A 559 -20.89 -32.53 -8.57
N PHE A 560 -19.74 -33.19 -8.65
CA PHE A 560 -19.68 -34.65 -8.73
C PHE A 560 -20.08 -35.31 -7.42
N LEU A 561 -19.75 -34.74 -6.25
CA LEU A 561 -20.26 -35.26 -4.98
C LEU A 561 -21.78 -35.22 -4.92
N GLN A 562 -22.41 -34.14 -5.35
CA GLN A 562 -23.87 -34.05 -5.47
C GLN A 562 -24.42 -35.14 -6.37
N GLN A 563 -23.75 -35.43 -7.51
CA GLN A 563 -24.18 -36.49 -8.43
C GLN A 563 -24.00 -37.88 -7.83
N ILE A 564 -22.92 -38.15 -7.09
CA ILE A 564 -22.69 -39.39 -6.36
C ILE A 564 -23.80 -39.66 -5.35
N LEU A 565 -24.21 -38.65 -4.58
CA LEU A 565 -25.26 -38.75 -3.57
C LEU A 565 -26.62 -39.14 -4.15
N ASP A 566 -26.93 -38.77 -5.40
CA ASP A 566 -28.18 -39.06 -6.11
C ASP A 566 -28.06 -40.31 -7.03
N SER A 567 -26.86 -40.93 -7.12
CA SER A 567 -26.59 -42.00 -8.08
C SER A 567 -26.74 -43.41 -7.52
N ARG A 568 -26.92 -44.39 -8.40
CA ARG A 568 -26.82 -45.81 -8.09
C ARG A 568 -25.36 -46.26 -8.22
N ILE A 569 -25.00 -47.37 -7.60
CA ILE A 569 -23.63 -47.95 -7.68
C ILE A 569 -23.13 -48.10 -9.13
N ALA A 570 -24.02 -48.49 -10.06
CA ALA A 570 -23.65 -48.67 -11.48
C ALA A 570 -23.28 -47.35 -12.15
N ASP A 571 -23.96 -46.25 -11.77
CA ASP A 571 -23.74 -44.93 -12.31
C ASP A 571 -22.43 -44.34 -11.75
N ILE A 572 -22.08 -44.60 -10.48
CA ILE A 572 -20.81 -44.23 -9.86
C ILE A 572 -19.64 -44.93 -10.55
N LEU A 573 -19.76 -46.24 -10.82
CA LEU A 573 -18.76 -46.99 -11.57
C LEU A 573 -18.57 -46.45 -12.99
N TYR A 574 -19.68 -46.09 -13.65
CA TYR A 574 -19.59 -45.47 -14.97
C TYR A 574 -18.82 -44.16 -14.94
N MET A 575 -19.15 -43.24 -14.01
CA MET A 575 -18.45 -41.98 -13.84
C MET A 575 -16.94 -42.19 -13.52
N PHE A 576 -16.64 -43.20 -12.69
CA PHE A 576 -15.27 -43.54 -12.36
C PHE A 576 -14.45 -43.99 -13.58
N ARG A 577 -15.04 -44.87 -14.41
CA ARG A 577 -14.40 -45.36 -15.65
C ARG A 577 -14.18 -44.29 -16.72
N GLU A 578 -15.10 -43.33 -16.79
CA GLU A 578 -14.98 -42.17 -17.71
C GLU A 578 -14.01 -41.10 -17.20
N GLY A 579 -13.42 -41.28 -16.00
CA GLY A 579 -12.47 -40.30 -15.42
C GLY A 579 -13.11 -39.04 -14.82
N HIS A 580 -14.44 -39.00 -14.67
CA HIS A 580 -15.12 -37.82 -14.11
C HIS A 580 -14.83 -37.61 -12.61
N LEU A 581 -14.36 -38.64 -11.91
CA LEU A 581 -14.10 -38.64 -10.48
C LEU A 581 -12.61 -38.48 -10.12
N GLU A 582 -11.76 -38.01 -11.04
CA GLU A 582 -10.31 -37.78 -10.80
C GLU A 582 -10.02 -36.78 -9.66
N GLY A 583 -10.99 -35.92 -9.32
CA GLY A 583 -10.87 -34.98 -8.21
C GLY A 583 -11.02 -35.59 -6.82
N PHE A 584 -11.35 -36.91 -6.72
CA PHE A 584 -11.47 -37.63 -5.45
C PHE A 584 -10.29 -38.57 -5.26
N GLU A 585 -9.82 -38.70 -4.01
CA GLU A 585 -8.87 -39.77 -3.68
C GLU A 585 -9.58 -41.13 -3.67
N THR A 586 -8.83 -42.20 -3.96
CA THR A 586 -9.38 -43.56 -4.04
C THR A 586 -10.10 -43.98 -2.75
N GLU A 587 -9.54 -43.68 -1.58
CA GLU A 587 -10.19 -44.05 -0.29
C GLU A 587 -11.39 -43.14 0.03
N GLU A 588 -11.41 -41.84 -0.37
CA GLU A 588 -12.59 -40.97 -0.26
C GLU A 588 -13.78 -41.57 -1.00
N LEU A 589 -13.59 -42.02 -2.25
CA LEU A 589 -14.65 -42.70 -3.02
C LEU A 589 -15.11 -44.01 -2.39
N VAL A 590 -14.15 -44.79 -1.87
CA VAL A 590 -14.44 -46.04 -1.18
C VAL A 590 -15.29 -45.80 0.07
N ASP A 591 -14.97 -44.78 0.85
CA ASP A 591 -15.68 -44.46 2.08
C ASP A 591 -17.07 -43.88 1.78
N LEU A 592 -17.23 -43.04 0.74
CA LEU A 592 -18.53 -42.59 0.25
C LEU A 592 -19.42 -43.78 -0.21
N VAL A 593 -18.87 -44.73 -0.95
CA VAL A 593 -19.62 -45.93 -1.38
C VAL A 593 -20.01 -46.79 -0.18
N LYS A 594 -19.18 -46.88 0.86
CA LYS A 594 -19.53 -47.57 2.11
C LYS A 594 -20.64 -46.85 2.89
N ALA A 595 -20.57 -45.53 2.93
CA ALA A 595 -21.56 -44.72 3.64
C ALA A 595 -22.96 -44.74 2.98
N LEU A 596 -23.00 -44.76 1.64
CA LEU A 596 -24.23 -44.67 0.86
C LEU A 596 -24.94 -46.00 0.66
N PHE A 597 -24.23 -47.13 0.63
CA PHE A 597 -24.80 -48.42 0.23
C PHE A 597 -24.58 -49.50 1.28
N ALA A 598 -25.64 -50.31 1.52
CA ALA A 598 -25.58 -51.46 2.39
C ALA A 598 -24.57 -52.51 1.89
N ASP A 599 -23.98 -53.31 2.80
CA ASP A 599 -23.01 -54.34 2.44
C ASP A 599 -23.66 -55.45 1.62
N ASN A 600 -23.27 -55.52 0.33
CA ASN A 600 -23.67 -56.52 -0.63
C ASN A 600 -22.57 -56.78 -1.66
N ASP A 601 -22.72 -57.82 -2.47
CA ASP A 601 -21.71 -58.22 -3.48
C ASP A 601 -21.47 -57.13 -4.53
N ASN A 602 -22.47 -56.29 -4.85
CA ASN A 602 -22.30 -55.20 -5.81
C ASN A 602 -21.44 -54.09 -5.24
N ARG A 603 -21.64 -53.74 -3.94
CA ARG A 603 -20.79 -52.76 -3.25
C ARG A 603 -19.34 -53.24 -3.17
N ARG A 604 -19.12 -54.50 -2.81
CA ARG A 604 -17.75 -55.08 -2.74
C ARG A 604 -17.06 -55.04 -4.09
N LYS A 605 -17.71 -55.42 -5.18
CA LYS A 605 -17.18 -55.33 -6.53
C LYS A 605 -16.87 -53.89 -6.93
N CYS A 606 -17.71 -52.94 -6.59
CA CYS A 606 -17.47 -51.51 -6.84
C CYS A 606 -16.22 -51.05 -6.13
N ILE A 607 -16.06 -51.36 -4.86
CA ILE A 607 -14.89 -51.00 -4.06
C ILE A 607 -13.60 -51.63 -4.60
N ASP A 608 -13.67 -52.92 -4.98
CA ASP A 608 -12.51 -53.65 -5.54
C ASP A 608 -12.09 -53.02 -6.87
N GLU A 609 -13.03 -52.56 -7.70
CA GLU A 609 -12.74 -51.91 -8.98
C GLU A 609 -12.15 -50.50 -8.78
N ILE A 610 -12.70 -49.69 -7.88
CA ILE A 610 -12.18 -48.38 -7.53
C ILE A 610 -10.72 -48.51 -7.01
N ARG A 611 -10.42 -49.49 -6.14
CA ARG A 611 -9.11 -49.74 -5.61
C ARG A 611 -8.10 -50.28 -6.66
N SER A 612 -8.61 -51.01 -7.66
CA SER A 612 -7.75 -51.54 -8.74
C SER A 612 -7.35 -50.46 -9.78
N GLY A 613 -7.92 -49.25 -9.67
CA GLY A 613 -7.61 -48.15 -10.57
C GLY A 613 -8.29 -48.18 -11.92
N GLY A 614 -9.37 -48.99 -12.11
CA GLY A 614 -10.24 -48.97 -13.31
C GLY A 614 -9.43 -49.15 -14.61
N HIS A 615 -8.95 -50.30 -14.89
CA HIS A 615 -8.34 -50.64 -16.20
C HIS A 615 -9.40 -51.06 -17.19
#